data_c9a5a14ca2f8ff01c93273df51f1b12e
#
_entry.id   c9a5a14ca2f8ff01c93273df51f1b12e
#
_cell.length_a   1.000
_cell.length_b   1.000
_cell.length_c   1.000
_cell.angle_alpha   90.00
_cell.angle_beta   90.00
_cell.angle_gamma   90.00
#
_symmetry.space_group_name_H-M   'P 1'
#
loop_
_entity.id
_entity.type
_entity.pdbx_description
1 polymer ?
#
loop_
_entity_poly.entity_id
_entity_poly.type
_entity_poly.pdbx_seq_one_letter_code
_entity_poly.pdbx_strand_id
1 'polypeptide(L)'
;MAADSAFDVIVIGAGPGGYTFAIRAAQLGLRVACVDAWRNDKGGPAPGGTCTNIGCIPSKALLHSSEHFDNAKHHFGDHGIRIESIAIDVEKMLARKATVVRQNNEGIVYLFKKNKITFFHGQARFEGRGADGYRIAVTAATGTDALLSAPQVVIATGSVARALPGVAFDEKRVLSNDGALSIAQVPRRLGVIGAGVVGLELGSVWRRLGSEVTMLEVLPAFLPAADEQIAREAFKQLTRQGLKIQLGINIQGVEAAGEAIRVRYLDSNKAAQTLECDKLIVSIGRLPNTEGLNGTAVGLKLDERGFVEVDSSCRTAVPGVWAIGDVVRGPMLAHKAEEEAVAVAETIAGQHGHVDLDTIPWVIYTAPEIAWVGKTEQQLKASGQAYRAGTFPFMANGRARAMGDTAGLTKFLADAQTDRVLGVHIVGPLASELISEAVVAMSFQASSEDIARIVHAHPTLSEVTREAALAVDGRALNI
;
A
#
# COMPACT_ATOMS: atom_id res chain seq x y z
N MET A 1 42.71 0.18 -3.63
CA MET A 1 42.14 -1.19 -3.65
C MET A 1 41.08 -1.22 -2.56
N ALA A 2 39.83 -1.22 -2.94
CA ALA A 2 38.72 -1.38 -1.97
C ALA A 2 38.88 -2.77 -1.33
N ALA A 3 38.82 -2.83 -0.01
CA ALA A 3 38.81 -4.09 0.71
C ALA A 3 37.64 -4.94 0.16
N ASP A 4 37.94 -6.17 -0.24
CA ASP A 4 36.96 -7.19 -0.59
C ASP A 4 36.08 -7.41 0.66
N SER A 5 34.93 -6.71 0.71
CA SER A 5 34.05 -6.79 1.88
C SER A 5 33.13 -8.00 1.68
N ALA A 6 33.59 -9.14 2.20
CA ALA A 6 32.79 -10.36 2.23
C ALA A 6 31.68 -10.22 3.28
N PHE A 7 30.42 -10.33 2.83
CA PHE A 7 29.23 -10.37 3.66
C PHE A 7 28.64 -11.78 3.65
N ASP A 8 27.79 -12.10 4.61
CA ASP A 8 27.04 -13.34 4.59
C ASP A 8 25.81 -13.20 3.67
N VAL A 9 25.27 -11.97 3.58
CA VAL A 9 24.16 -11.63 2.68
C VAL A 9 24.21 -10.18 2.23
N ILE A 10 23.86 -9.95 0.95
CA ILE A 10 23.64 -8.60 0.39
C ILE A 10 22.15 -8.46 0.06
N VAL A 11 21.50 -7.37 0.53
CA VAL A 11 20.16 -7.01 0.12
C VAL A 11 20.19 -5.81 -0.81
N ILE A 12 19.49 -5.92 -1.95
CA ILE A 12 19.39 -4.89 -2.99
C ILE A 12 18.03 -4.21 -2.88
N GLY A 13 18.04 -2.95 -2.43
CA GLY A 13 16.86 -2.15 -2.09
C GLY A 13 16.65 -2.04 -0.58
N ALA A 14 16.36 -0.82 -0.11
CA ALA A 14 16.06 -0.53 1.31
C ALA A 14 14.62 -0.04 1.48
N GLY A 15 13.66 -0.54 0.67
CA GLY A 15 12.23 -0.42 0.93
C GLY A 15 11.81 -1.27 2.14
N PRO A 16 10.49 -1.32 2.48
CA PRO A 16 10.00 -2.07 3.66
C PRO A 16 10.53 -3.51 3.74
N GLY A 17 10.47 -4.28 2.66
CA GLY A 17 11.06 -5.62 2.64
C GLY A 17 12.58 -5.61 2.85
N GLY A 18 13.30 -4.70 2.18
CA GLY A 18 14.77 -4.68 2.23
C GLY A 18 15.33 -4.27 3.59
N TYR A 19 14.83 -3.18 4.20
CA TYR A 19 15.35 -2.76 5.51
C TYR A 19 14.92 -3.73 6.62
N THR A 20 13.70 -4.29 6.57
CA THR A 20 13.24 -5.31 7.52
C THR A 20 14.08 -6.57 7.43
N PHE A 21 14.35 -7.06 6.20
CA PHE A 21 15.25 -8.17 5.98
C PHE A 21 16.64 -7.91 6.58
N ALA A 22 17.24 -6.76 6.24
CA ALA A 22 18.57 -6.41 6.70
C ALA A 22 18.66 -6.38 8.24
N ILE A 23 17.65 -5.81 8.91
CA ILE A 23 17.59 -5.75 10.37
C ILE A 23 17.45 -7.17 10.97
N ARG A 24 16.51 -7.96 10.45
CA ARG A 24 16.25 -9.30 10.98
C ARG A 24 17.45 -10.23 10.77
N ALA A 25 18.07 -10.22 9.59
CA ALA A 25 19.25 -10.99 9.29
C ALA A 25 20.43 -10.63 10.21
N ALA A 26 20.65 -9.32 10.46
CA ALA A 26 21.68 -8.86 11.39
C ALA A 26 21.39 -9.28 12.85
N GLN A 27 20.13 -9.26 13.30
CA GLN A 27 19.72 -9.77 14.61
C GLN A 27 19.97 -11.28 14.76
N LEU A 28 19.93 -12.02 13.65
CA LEU A 28 20.26 -13.46 13.60
C LEU A 28 21.77 -13.74 13.50
N GLY A 29 22.60 -12.70 13.54
CA GLY A 29 24.05 -12.81 13.58
C GLY A 29 24.74 -12.78 12.21
N LEU A 30 24.02 -12.53 11.11
CA LEU A 30 24.60 -12.43 9.78
C LEU A 30 25.27 -11.07 9.57
N ARG A 31 26.38 -11.06 8.80
CA ARG A 31 27.00 -9.83 8.31
C ARG A 31 26.27 -9.35 7.06
N VAL A 32 25.56 -8.22 7.19
CA VAL A 32 24.64 -7.73 6.16
C VAL A 32 25.17 -6.48 5.49
N ALA A 33 25.17 -6.48 4.14
CA ALA A 33 25.24 -5.27 3.33
C ALA A 33 23.84 -4.94 2.79
N CYS A 34 23.44 -3.67 2.88
CA CYS A 34 22.22 -3.16 2.26
C CYS A 34 22.58 -2.07 1.26
N VAL A 35 22.05 -2.16 0.04
CA VAL A 35 22.33 -1.20 -1.05
C VAL A 35 21.05 -0.53 -1.48
N ASP A 36 21.01 0.82 -1.53
CA ASP A 36 19.86 1.56 -2.01
C ASP A 36 20.27 2.89 -2.65
N ALA A 37 19.56 3.29 -3.70
CA ALA A 37 19.89 4.47 -4.49
C ALA A 37 19.04 5.70 -4.19
N TRP A 38 18.02 5.61 -3.32
CA TRP A 38 17.13 6.73 -2.99
C TRP A 38 17.88 7.91 -2.39
N ARG A 39 17.51 9.12 -2.86
CA ARG A 39 18.13 10.39 -2.45
C ARG A 39 17.09 11.31 -1.83
N ASN A 40 17.49 12.00 -0.77
CA ASN A 40 16.75 13.15 -0.25
C ASN A 40 17.03 14.42 -1.09
N ASP A 41 16.33 15.49 -0.79
CA ASP A 41 16.45 16.79 -1.49
C ASP A 41 17.86 17.39 -1.49
N LYS A 42 18.73 16.93 -0.57
CA LYS A 42 20.14 17.34 -0.47
C LYS A 42 21.10 16.37 -1.16
N GLY A 43 20.58 15.36 -1.86
CA GLY A 43 21.38 14.33 -2.53
C GLY A 43 21.94 13.25 -1.61
N GLY A 44 21.66 13.31 -0.31
CA GLY A 44 22.03 12.28 0.66
C GLY A 44 21.10 11.05 0.62
N PRO A 45 21.44 9.99 1.37
CA PRO A 45 20.65 8.76 1.39
C PRO A 45 19.25 8.98 1.99
N ALA A 46 18.26 8.29 1.39
CA ALA A 46 16.87 8.27 1.84
C ALA A 46 16.31 6.84 1.80
N PRO A 47 16.84 5.90 2.61
CA PRO A 47 16.33 4.53 2.64
C PRO A 47 14.87 4.51 3.08
N GLY A 48 14.10 3.51 2.60
CA GLY A 48 12.66 3.36 2.88
C GLY A 48 11.84 3.08 1.63
N GLY A 49 12.49 3.16 0.45
CA GLY A 49 11.89 2.85 -0.85
C GLY A 49 10.67 3.70 -1.18
N THR A 50 9.81 3.19 -2.05
CA THR A 50 8.56 3.85 -2.48
C THR A 50 7.66 4.19 -1.30
N CYS A 51 7.42 3.24 -0.38
CA CYS A 51 6.48 3.43 0.73
C CYS A 51 6.83 4.66 1.58
N THR A 52 8.09 4.79 2.02
CA THR A 52 8.52 5.89 2.87
C THR A 52 8.64 7.21 2.12
N ASN A 53 9.15 7.19 0.89
CA ASN A 53 9.52 8.42 0.18
C ASN A 53 8.38 9.01 -0.65
N ILE A 54 7.66 8.18 -1.41
CA ILE A 54 6.64 8.61 -2.38
C ILE A 54 5.37 7.73 -2.36
N GLY A 55 5.07 7.08 -1.25
CA GLY A 55 3.93 6.16 -1.11
C GLY A 55 3.18 6.33 0.20
N CYS A 56 3.20 5.27 1.02
CA CYS A 56 2.38 5.14 2.23
C CYS A 56 2.55 6.31 3.22
N ILE A 57 3.78 6.65 3.55
CA ILE A 57 4.05 7.64 4.59
C ILE A 57 3.62 9.05 4.15
N PRO A 58 4.05 9.57 2.98
CA PRO A 58 3.62 10.91 2.56
C PRO A 58 2.12 10.98 2.24
N SER A 59 1.50 9.93 1.69
CA SER A 59 0.06 9.94 1.41
C SER A 59 -0.76 10.00 2.70
N LYS A 60 -0.41 9.25 3.75
CA LYS A 60 -1.08 9.28 5.05
C LYS A 60 -0.88 10.62 5.75
N ALA A 61 0.29 11.23 5.61
CA ALA A 61 0.52 12.58 6.12
C ALA A 61 -0.40 13.63 5.47
N LEU A 62 -0.64 13.54 4.15
CA LEU A 62 -1.56 14.42 3.43
C LEU A 62 -3.04 14.10 3.73
N LEU A 63 -3.41 12.82 3.78
CA LEU A 63 -4.76 12.37 4.14
C LEU A 63 -5.15 12.93 5.50
N HIS A 64 -4.30 12.78 6.50
CA HIS A 64 -4.57 13.26 7.85
C HIS A 64 -4.70 14.79 7.90
N SER A 65 -3.82 15.53 7.20
CA SER A 65 -3.90 17.00 7.15
C SER A 65 -5.18 17.47 6.43
N SER A 66 -5.55 16.83 5.32
CA SER A 66 -6.77 17.17 4.58
C SER A 66 -8.04 16.82 5.35
N GLU A 67 -8.02 15.74 6.14
CA GLU A 67 -9.12 15.33 7.00
C GLU A 67 -9.37 16.34 8.13
N HIS A 68 -8.32 16.84 8.78
CA HIS A 68 -8.46 17.92 9.76
C HIS A 68 -9.09 19.18 9.16
N PHE A 69 -8.70 19.54 7.93
CA PHE A 69 -9.29 20.68 7.23
C PHE A 69 -10.77 20.45 6.92
N ASP A 70 -11.11 19.26 6.42
CA ASP A 70 -12.48 18.88 6.09
C ASP A 70 -13.37 18.84 7.33
N ASN A 71 -12.90 18.21 8.41
CA ASN A 71 -13.59 18.15 9.70
C ASN A 71 -13.85 19.55 10.28
N ALA A 72 -12.83 20.43 10.25
CA ALA A 72 -12.97 21.79 10.72
C ALA A 72 -13.99 22.59 9.91
N LYS A 73 -14.07 22.33 8.61
CA LYS A 73 -14.99 23.02 7.70
C LYS A 73 -16.43 22.55 7.77
N HIS A 74 -16.65 21.25 7.99
CA HIS A 74 -17.97 20.63 7.81
C HIS A 74 -18.56 19.97 9.07
N HIS A 75 -17.72 19.58 10.06
CA HIS A 75 -18.16 18.75 11.19
C HIS A 75 -17.97 19.39 12.56
N PHE A 76 -17.05 20.35 12.73
CA PHE A 76 -16.82 20.97 14.04
C PHE A 76 -18.03 21.75 14.56
N GLY A 77 -18.90 22.23 13.67
CA GLY A 77 -20.16 22.86 14.04
C GLY A 77 -21.08 21.95 14.88
N ASP A 78 -21.08 20.67 14.59
CA ASP A 78 -21.88 19.66 15.30
C ASP A 78 -21.41 19.49 16.76
N HIS A 79 -20.10 19.77 17.01
CA HIS A 79 -19.51 19.78 18.35
C HIS A 79 -19.63 21.12 19.07
N GLY A 80 -20.34 22.11 18.50
CA GLY A 80 -20.48 23.46 19.04
C GLY A 80 -19.26 24.35 18.83
N ILE A 81 -18.28 23.92 18.01
CA ILE A 81 -17.07 24.69 17.69
C ILE A 81 -17.36 25.59 16.50
N ARG A 82 -17.27 26.91 16.71
CA ARG A 82 -17.49 27.91 15.66
C ARG A 82 -16.14 28.33 15.07
N ILE A 83 -16.04 28.26 13.74
CA ILE A 83 -14.87 28.71 12.97
C ILE A 83 -15.34 29.77 12.00
N GLU A 84 -14.88 31.03 12.16
CA GLU A 84 -15.29 32.14 11.30
C GLU A 84 -14.72 32.04 9.89
N SER A 85 -13.46 31.61 9.78
CA SER A 85 -12.80 31.35 8.50
C SER A 85 -11.74 30.27 8.62
N ILE A 86 -11.61 29.45 7.59
CA ILE A 86 -10.58 28.43 7.52
C ILE A 86 -9.97 28.44 6.12
N ALA A 87 -8.65 28.38 6.05
CA ALA A 87 -7.88 28.25 4.82
C ALA A 87 -6.78 27.18 4.98
N ILE A 88 -6.41 26.54 3.89
CA ILE A 88 -5.28 25.63 3.86
C ILE A 88 -4.03 26.32 3.33
N ASP A 89 -2.94 26.20 4.06
CA ASP A 89 -1.59 26.53 3.61
C ASP A 89 -0.96 25.26 3.03
N VAL A 90 -1.00 25.12 1.72
CA VAL A 90 -0.49 23.94 1.01
C VAL A 90 1.02 23.80 1.17
N GLU A 91 1.76 24.90 1.16
CA GLU A 91 3.22 24.88 1.33
C GLU A 91 3.58 24.30 2.70
N LYS A 92 2.93 24.76 3.76
CA LYS A 92 3.13 24.25 5.12
C LYS A 92 2.69 22.78 5.27
N MET A 93 1.60 22.39 4.62
CA MET A 93 1.15 20.99 4.59
C MET A 93 2.19 20.08 3.92
N LEU A 94 2.76 20.51 2.80
CA LEU A 94 3.83 19.78 2.10
C LEU A 94 5.13 19.75 2.91
N ALA A 95 5.49 20.84 3.58
CA ALA A 95 6.66 20.90 4.47
C ALA A 95 6.50 19.94 5.66
N ARG A 96 5.30 19.82 6.25
CA ARG A 96 4.98 18.82 7.27
C ARG A 96 5.16 17.40 6.71
N LYS A 97 4.60 17.11 5.55
CA LYS A 97 4.77 15.82 4.85
C LYS A 97 6.25 15.48 4.67
N ALA A 98 7.05 16.41 4.14
CA ALA A 98 8.49 16.23 3.94
C ALA A 98 9.24 15.97 5.26
N THR A 99 8.84 16.63 6.35
CA THR A 99 9.41 16.40 7.67
C THR A 99 9.12 14.98 8.17
N VAL A 100 7.89 14.48 8.00
CA VAL A 100 7.51 13.12 8.38
C VAL A 100 8.33 12.09 7.59
N VAL A 101 8.47 12.27 6.27
CA VAL A 101 9.30 11.40 5.41
C VAL A 101 10.74 11.39 5.90
N ARG A 102 11.34 12.56 6.12
CA ARG A 102 12.72 12.67 6.61
C ARG A 102 12.93 11.96 7.94
N GLN A 103 12.03 12.12 8.90
CA GLN A 103 12.10 11.45 10.20
C GLN A 103 12.10 9.92 10.05
N ASN A 104 11.30 9.37 9.14
CA ASN A 104 11.29 7.94 8.86
C ASN A 104 12.62 7.48 8.22
N ASN A 105 13.14 8.22 7.23
CA ASN A 105 14.46 7.89 6.65
C ASN A 105 15.56 7.89 7.71
N GLU A 106 15.62 8.93 8.55
CA GLU A 106 16.58 9.05 9.65
C GLU A 106 16.44 7.88 10.65
N GLY A 107 15.21 7.46 10.93
CA GLY A 107 14.91 6.27 11.74
C GLY A 107 15.50 4.98 11.15
N ILE A 108 15.34 4.76 9.84
CA ILE A 108 15.91 3.59 9.16
C ILE A 108 17.45 3.64 9.21
N VAL A 109 18.05 4.79 8.95
CA VAL A 109 19.52 4.97 9.05
C VAL A 109 20.02 4.66 10.47
N TYR A 110 19.30 5.13 11.49
CA TYR A 110 19.59 4.80 12.88
C TYR A 110 19.52 3.29 13.15
N LEU A 111 18.48 2.61 12.64
CA LEU A 111 18.32 1.16 12.78
C LEU A 111 19.44 0.39 12.10
N PHE A 112 19.89 0.81 10.92
CA PHE A 112 21.05 0.21 10.26
C PHE A 112 22.30 0.33 11.13
N LYS A 113 22.59 1.51 11.67
CA LYS A 113 23.71 1.72 12.57
C LYS A 113 23.60 0.88 13.85
N LYS A 114 22.41 0.84 14.48
CA LYS A 114 22.15 0.07 15.71
C LYS A 114 22.40 -1.42 15.51
N ASN A 115 22.03 -1.97 14.35
CA ASN A 115 22.18 -3.39 14.02
C ASN A 115 23.49 -3.69 13.26
N LYS A 116 24.42 -2.73 13.14
CA LYS A 116 25.72 -2.88 12.46
C LYS A 116 25.63 -3.32 11.01
N ILE A 117 24.55 -2.92 10.32
CA ILE A 117 24.36 -3.16 8.89
C ILE A 117 25.25 -2.18 8.11
N THR A 118 26.02 -2.69 7.15
CA THR A 118 26.81 -1.83 6.26
C THR A 118 25.92 -1.34 5.13
N PHE A 119 25.63 -0.04 5.12
CA PHE A 119 24.76 0.58 4.11
C PHE A 119 25.59 1.23 3.00
N PHE A 120 25.27 0.90 1.75
CA PHE A 120 25.87 1.47 0.56
C PHE A 120 24.84 2.33 -0.18
N HIS A 121 25.11 3.61 -0.32
CA HIS A 121 24.24 4.53 -1.05
C HIS A 121 24.61 4.51 -2.53
N GLY A 122 23.89 3.75 -3.33
CA GLY A 122 24.15 3.57 -4.76
C GLY A 122 23.23 2.55 -5.42
N GLN A 123 23.44 2.37 -6.71
CA GLN A 123 22.70 1.41 -7.52
C GLN A 123 23.49 0.09 -7.62
N ALA A 124 22.83 -1.01 -7.22
CA ALA A 124 23.43 -2.34 -7.26
C ALA A 124 23.04 -3.12 -8.52
N ARG A 125 23.97 -3.90 -9.05
CA ARG A 125 23.73 -4.86 -10.13
C ARG A 125 24.57 -6.11 -9.97
N PHE A 126 24.08 -7.23 -10.47
CA PHE A 126 24.87 -8.46 -10.54
C PHE A 126 26.00 -8.32 -11.57
N GLU A 127 27.21 -8.75 -11.16
CA GLU A 127 28.40 -8.90 -12.04
C GLU A 127 28.69 -10.37 -12.37
N GLY A 128 27.99 -11.30 -11.69
CA GLY A 128 28.16 -12.74 -11.86
C GLY A 128 28.45 -13.46 -10.55
N ARG A 129 28.97 -14.68 -10.65
CA ARG A 129 29.31 -15.53 -9.51
C ARG A 129 30.82 -15.80 -9.49
N GLY A 130 31.46 -15.60 -8.32
CA GLY A 130 32.82 -15.91 -8.05
C GLY A 130 33.00 -17.12 -7.12
N ALA A 131 34.21 -17.34 -6.62
CA ALA A 131 34.51 -18.42 -5.67
C ALA A 131 33.80 -18.23 -4.33
N ASP A 132 33.66 -16.97 -3.87
CA ASP A 132 33.07 -16.58 -2.57
C ASP A 132 31.58 -16.22 -2.64
N GLY A 133 30.90 -16.54 -3.73
CA GLY A 133 29.49 -16.25 -3.93
C GLY A 133 29.24 -15.27 -5.09
N TYR A 134 28.15 -14.51 -4.98
CA TYR A 134 27.73 -13.53 -5.98
C TYR A 134 28.52 -12.24 -5.82
N ARG A 135 28.91 -11.65 -6.96
CA ARG A 135 29.53 -10.33 -7.02
C ARG A 135 28.50 -9.29 -7.39
N ILE A 136 28.38 -8.26 -6.55
CA ILE A 136 27.44 -7.15 -6.74
C ILE A 136 28.26 -5.88 -6.90
N ALA A 137 28.18 -5.29 -8.10
CA ALA A 137 28.73 -3.96 -8.33
C ALA A 137 27.78 -2.90 -7.81
N VAL A 138 28.30 -1.95 -7.06
CA VAL A 138 27.57 -0.79 -6.57
C VAL A 138 28.13 0.46 -7.23
N THR A 139 27.33 1.09 -8.08
CA THR A 139 27.63 2.43 -8.60
C THR A 139 27.19 3.44 -7.55
N ALA A 140 28.16 4.07 -6.90
CA ALA A 140 27.90 4.96 -5.79
C ALA A 140 27.08 6.19 -6.23
N ALA A 141 26.10 6.56 -5.42
CA ALA A 141 25.38 7.81 -5.59
C ALA A 141 26.26 9.04 -5.31
N THR A 142 27.18 8.86 -4.36
CA THR A 142 28.23 9.81 -3.99
C THR A 142 29.42 8.99 -3.46
N GLY A 143 30.65 9.41 -3.76
CA GLY A 143 31.85 8.70 -3.30
C GLY A 143 32.41 7.72 -4.32
N THR A 144 32.88 6.58 -3.87
CA THR A 144 33.60 5.59 -4.69
C THR A 144 32.73 4.35 -4.93
N ASP A 145 32.74 3.85 -6.16
CA ASP A 145 32.11 2.58 -6.53
C ASP A 145 32.69 1.43 -5.71
N ALA A 146 31.86 0.43 -5.44
CA ALA A 146 32.23 -0.74 -4.66
C ALA A 146 31.91 -2.04 -5.40
N LEU A 147 32.70 -3.09 -5.13
CA LEU A 147 32.39 -4.44 -5.52
C LEU A 147 32.21 -5.28 -4.24
N LEU A 148 31.02 -5.82 -4.04
CA LEU A 148 30.68 -6.60 -2.86
C LEU A 148 30.58 -8.08 -3.23
N SER A 149 30.81 -8.98 -2.26
CA SER A 149 30.60 -10.41 -2.45
C SER A 149 29.82 -11.02 -1.28
N ALA A 150 28.92 -11.96 -1.59
CA ALA A 150 28.19 -12.74 -0.59
C ALA A 150 27.66 -14.06 -1.19
N PRO A 151 27.59 -15.15 -0.39
CA PRO A 151 26.93 -16.38 -0.81
C PRO A 151 25.40 -16.24 -0.97
N GLN A 152 24.79 -15.25 -0.30
CA GLN A 152 23.36 -15.00 -0.35
C GLN A 152 23.07 -13.58 -0.88
N VAL A 153 22.09 -13.44 -1.76
CA VAL A 153 21.59 -12.14 -2.25
C VAL A 153 20.08 -12.10 -2.17
N VAL A 154 19.55 -11.01 -1.63
CA VAL A 154 18.09 -10.78 -1.57
C VAL A 154 17.73 -9.57 -2.44
N ILE A 155 16.88 -9.79 -3.42
CA ILE A 155 16.35 -8.77 -4.32
C ILE A 155 15.09 -8.19 -3.67
N ALA A 156 15.15 -6.91 -3.27
CA ALA A 156 14.07 -6.16 -2.65
C ALA A 156 13.86 -4.81 -3.36
N THR A 157 14.01 -4.79 -4.68
CA THR A 157 14.02 -3.59 -5.51
C THR A 157 12.64 -2.95 -5.69
N GLY A 158 11.59 -3.63 -5.27
CA GLY A 158 10.24 -3.06 -5.20
C GLY A 158 9.58 -2.89 -6.56
N SER A 159 8.88 -1.77 -6.73
CA SER A 159 8.04 -1.48 -7.91
C SER A 159 8.08 -0.01 -8.31
N VAL A 160 7.69 0.26 -9.55
CA VAL A 160 7.54 1.61 -10.13
C VAL A 160 6.11 1.84 -10.61
N ALA A 161 5.68 3.11 -10.69
CA ALA A 161 4.35 3.45 -11.23
C ALA A 161 4.23 3.04 -12.70
N ARG A 162 3.08 2.47 -13.07
CA ARG A 162 2.76 2.14 -14.46
C ARG A 162 2.25 3.38 -15.17
N ALA A 163 2.94 3.79 -16.23
CA ALA A 163 2.45 4.83 -17.12
C ALA A 163 1.32 4.33 -18.03
N LEU A 164 0.44 5.23 -18.44
CA LEU A 164 -0.53 4.95 -19.49
C LEU A 164 0.21 4.84 -20.84
N PRO A 165 -0.08 3.84 -21.69
CA PRO A 165 0.60 3.71 -22.98
C PRO A 165 0.54 5.00 -23.81
N GLY A 166 1.70 5.47 -24.25
CA GLY A 166 1.84 6.72 -25.03
C GLY A 166 1.75 8.01 -24.22
N VAL A 167 1.63 7.94 -22.87
CA VAL A 167 1.52 9.12 -22.00
C VAL A 167 2.61 9.05 -20.92
N ALA A 168 3.67 9.83 -21.08
CA ALA A 168 4.74 9.90 -20.09
C ALA A 168 4.34 10.77 -18.90
N PHE A 169 4.87 10.43 -17.72
CA PHE A 169 4.84 11.31 -16.57
C PHE A 169 5.78 12.50 -16.79
N ASP A 170 5.26 13.71 -16.68
CA ASP A 170 6.07 14.94 -16.63
C ASP A 170 6.23 15.45 -15.19
N GLU A 171 5.56 14.82 -14.24
CA GLU A 171 5.49 15.13 -12.81
C GLU A 171 5.11 16.59 -12.51
N LYS A 172 4.57 17.27 -13.51
CA LYS A 172 4.08 18.66 -13.43
C LYS A 172 2.59 18.74 -13.71
N ARG A 173 2.12 18.10 -14.77
CA ARG A 173 0.73 18.08 -15.20
C ARG A 173 0.17 16.65 -15.26
N VAL A 174 0.92 15.73 -15.87
CA VAL A 174 0.62 14.30 -15.85
C VAL A 174 1.49 13.66 -14.77
N LEU A 175 0.84 13.23 -13.70
CA LEU A 175 1.47 12.89 -12.43
C LEU A 175 1.39 11.39 -12.17
N SER A 176 2.49 10.81 -11.71
CA SER A 176 2.47 9.56 -10.96
C SER A 176 2.06 9.84 -9.50
N ASN A 177 2.19 8.83 -8.63
CA ASN A 177 2.05 9.03 -7.19
C ASN A 177 3.07 10.06 -6.65
N ASP A 178 4.26 10.18 -7.23
CA ASP A 178 5.30 11.10 -6.78
C ASP A 178 4.89 12.56 -7.00
N GLY A 179 4.59 12.94 -8.25
CA GLY A 179 4.12 14.29 -8.57
C GLY A 179 2.81 14.64 -7.85
N ALA A 180 1.90 13.64 -7.70
CA ALA A 180 0.62 13.84 -7.02
C ALA A 180 0.76 14.17 -5.52
N LEU A 181 1.82 13.68 -4.87
CA LEU A 181 2.18 14.01 -3.49
C LEU A 181 2.87 15.38 -3.35
N SER A 182 3.17 16.04 -4.46
CA SER A 182 3.97 17.28 -4.49
C SER A 182 3.26 18.44 -5.22
N ILE A 183 1.95 18.36 -5.44
CA ILE A 183 1.14 19.42 -6.05
C ILE A 183 1.19 20.66 -5.13
N ALA A 184 1.78 21.76 -5.63
CA ALA A 184 2.07 22.94 -4.84
C ALA A 184 0.85 23.86 -4.56
N GLN A 185 -0.24 23.69 -5.30
CA GLN A 185 -1.46 24.47 -5.16
C GLN A 185 -2.68 23.57 -5.40
N VAL A 186 -3.78 23.83 -4.71
CA VAL A 186 -5.03 23.07 -4.92
C VAL A 186 -5.48 23.26 -6.37
N PRO A 187 -5.48 22.21 -7.22
CA PRO A 187 -5.95 22.34 -8.58
C PRO A 187 -7.47 22.53 -8.58
N ARG A 188 -7.99 23.38 -9.44
CA ARG A 188 -9.44 23.56 -9.55
C ARG A 188 -10.11 22.28 -10.04
N ARG A 189 -9.53 21.65 -11.09
CA ARG A 189 -10.02 20.42 -11.71
C ARG A 189 -8.92 19.38 -11.68
N LEU A 190 -9.16 18.27 -11.03
CA LEU A 190 -8.24 17.15 -10.94
C LEU A 190 -8.84 15.93 -11.65
N GLY A 191 -8.17 15.45 -12.69
CA GLY A 191 -8.44 14.16 -13.31
C GLY A 191 -7.65 13.06 -12.63
N VAL A 192 -8.25 11.89 -12.45
CA VAL A 192 -7.56 10.68 -11.95
C VAL A 192 -7.91 9.51 -12.87
N ILE A 193 -6.93 8.86 -13.45
CA ILE A 193 -7.12 7.60 -14.17
C ILE A 193 -6.76 6.45 -13.25
N GLY A 194 -7.75 5.59 -12.95
CA GLY A 194 -7.70 4.50 -11.99
C GLY A 194 -8.33 4.87 -10.63
N ALA A 195 -9.41 4.17 -10.26
CA ALA A 195 -10.11 4.31 -8.98
C ALA A 195 -9.70 3.21 -7.98
N GLY A 196 -8.45 2.78 -8.01
CA GLY A 196 -7.84 1.90 -7.02
C GLY A 196 -7.31 2.68 -5.80
N VAL A 197 -6.56 2.00 -4.91
CA VAL A 197 -6.06 2.54 -3.63
C VAL A 197 -5.41 3.92 -3.78
N VAL A 198 -4.42 4.04 -4.67
CA VAL A 198 -3.64 5.29 -4.84
C VAL A 198 -4.52 6.43 -5.37
N GLY A 199 -5.35 6.14 -6.38
CA GLY A 199 -6.25 7.13 -6.97
C GLY A 199 -7.28 7.64 -5.97
N LEU A 200 -7.91 6.75 -5.20
CA LEU A 200 -8.90 7.10 -4.18
C LEU A 200 -8.29 7.93 -3.05
N GLU A 201 -7.14 7.54 -2.53
CA GLU A 201 -6.47 8.26 -1.45
C GLU A 201 -6.06 9.67 -1.90
N LEU A 202 -5.33 9.79 -3.02
CA LEU A 202 -4.87 11.10 -3.50
C LEU A 202 -6.03 11.96 -4.02
N GLY A 203 -7.01 11.36 -4.69
CA GLY A 203 -8.24 12.05 -5.08
C GLY A 203 -9.01 12.61 -3.87
N SER A 204 -9.11 11.84 -2.78
CA SER A 204 -9.74 12.29 -1.53
C SER A 204 -9.01 13.46 -0.88
N VAL A 205 -7.65 13.43 -0.85
CA VAL A 205 -6.87 14.56 -0.34
C VAL A 205 -7.27 15.87 -1.02
N TRP A 206 -7.19 15.91 -2.34
CA TRP A 206 -7.44 17.13 -3.10
C TRP A 206 -8.92 17.51 -3.14
N ARG A 207 -9.84 16.52 -3.10
CA ARG A 207 -11.28 16.77 -2.97
C ARG A 207 -11.63 17.52 -1.68
N ARG A 208 -11.10 17.07 -0.54
CA ARG A 208 -11.27 17.71 0.76
C ARG A 208 -10.73 19.15 0.77
N LEU A 209 -9.66 19.41 0.03
CA LEU A 209 -9.07 20.74 -0.10
C LEU A 209 -9.79 21.65 -1.11
N GLY A 210 -10.80 21.16 -1.83
CA GLY A 210 -11.68 21.94 -2.68
C GLY A 210 -11.57 21.71 -4.18
N SER A 211 -10.75 20.74 -4.64
CA SER A 211 -10.71 20.37 -6.07
C SER A 211 -12.00 19.72 -6.53
N GLU A 212 -12.41 19.98 -7.78
CA GLU A 212 -13.34 19.12 -8.50
C GLU A 212 -12.59 17.89 -9.00
N VAL A 213 -12.87 16.71 -8.41
CA VAL A 213 -12.16 15.46 -8.74
C VAL A 213 -13.06 14.57 -9.58
N THR A 214 -12.56 14.19 -10.77
CA THR A 214 -13.18 13.19 -11.64
C THR A 214 -12.24 12.01 -11.82
N MET A 215 -12.74 10.82 -11.47
CA MET A 215 -12.00 9.57 -11.56
C MET A 215 -12.55 8.74 -12.73
N LEU A 216 -11.65 8.21 -13.55
CA LEU A 216 -11.94 7.39 -14.71
C LEU A 216 -11.39 5.98 -14.49
N GLU A 217 -12.28 5.00 -14.31
CA GLU A 217 -11.93 3.60 -14.05
C GLU A 217 -12.35 2.71 -15.23
N VAL A 218 -11.41 1.96 -15.76
CA VAL A 218 -11.65 1.07 -16.91
C VAL A 218 -12.47 -0.17 -16.54
N LEU A 219 -12.37 -0.62 -15.30
CA LEU A 219 -13.13 -1.77 -14.84
C LEU A 219 -14.60 -1.38 -14.61
N PRO A 220 -15.55 -2.28 -14.95
CA PRO A 220 -16.98 -2.02 -14.74
C PRO A 220 -17.39 -2.10 -13.27
N ALA A 221 -16.59 -2.73 -12.43
CA ALA A 221 -16.82 -2.86 -10.99
C ALA A 221 -15.88 -1.95 -10.19
N PHE A 222 -16.40 -1.29 -9.17
CA PHE A 222 -15.61 -0.51 -8.22
C PHE A 222 -14.93 -1.43 -7.23
N LEU A 223 -13.61 -1.29 -7.07
CA LEU A 223 -12.79 -2.09 -6.14
C LEU A 223 -13.07 -3.60 -6.20
N PRO A 224 -12.89 -4.27 -7.35
CA PRO A 224 -13.29 -5.67 -7.52
C PRO A 224 -12.52 -6.66 -6.63
N ALA A 225 -11.41 -6.23 -6.01
CA ALA A 225 -10.66 -7.01 -5.03
C ALA A 225 -11.30 -7.01 -3.63
N ALA A 226 -12.17 -6.05 -3.32
CA ALA A 226 -12.90 -5.98 -2.07
C ALA A 226 -14.22 -6.77 -2.17
N ASP A 227 -14.81 -7.07 -1.02
CA ASP A 227 -16.18 -7.63 -0.98
C ASP A 227 -17.18 -6.66 -1.60
N GLU A 228 -18.10 -7.17 -2.44
CA GLU A 228 -19.05 -6.33 -3.20
C GLU A 228 -19.94 -5.44 -2.32
N GLN A 229 -20.34 -5.90 -1.14
CA GLN A 229 -21.15 -5.12 -0.22
C GLN A 229 -20.35 -3.94 0.34
N ILE A 230 -19.11 -4.19 0.70
CA ILE A 230 -18.15 -3.17 1.18
C ILE A 230 -17.82 -2.18 0.07
N ALA A 231 -17.50 -2.66 -1.13
CA ALA A 231 -17.21 -1.81 -2.28
C ALA A 231 -18.39 -0.89 -2.63
N ARG A 232 -19.63 -1.41 -2.58
CA ARG A 232 -20.85 -0.64 -2.82
C ARG A 232 -21.08 0.47 -1.79
N GLU A 233 -20.89 0.17 -0.50
CA GLU A 233 -21.02 1.17 0.56
C GLU A 233 -19.91 2.22 0.46
N ALA A 234 -18.65 1.80 0.21
CA ALA A 234 -17.54 2.72 -0.02
C ALA A 234 -17.82 3.67 -1.21
N PHE A 235 -18.26 3.13 -2.35
CA PHE A 235 -18.62 3.93 -3.52
C PHE A 235 -19.69 4.99 -3.19
N LYS A 236 -20.74 4.59 -2.47
CA LYS A 236 -21.80 5.50 -2.02
C LYS A 236 -21.28 6.63 -1.14
N GLN A 237 -20.41 6.32 -0.17
CA GLN A 237 -19.84 7.33 0.74
C GLN A 237 -18.91 8.29 0.00
N LEU A 238 -17.99 7.78 -0.81
CA LEU A 238 -17.03 8.58 -1.56
C LEU A 238 -17.69 9.49 -2.61
N THR A 239 -18.74 9.01 -3.29
CA THR A 239 -19.52 9.83 -4.22
C THR A 239 -20.34 10.91 -3.51
N ARG A 240 -20.87 10.65 -2.31
CA ARG A 240 -21.52 11.67 -1.47
C ARG A 240 -20.58 12.78 -1.06
N GLN A 241 -19.29 12.48 -0.85
CA GLN A 241 -18.23 13.47 -0.58
C GLN A 241 -17.83 14.26 -1.83
N GLY A 242 -18.40 13.94 -2.99
CA GLY A 242 -18.23 14.66 -4.25
C GLY A 242 -17.11 14.16 -5.14
N LEU A 243 -16.60 12.95 -4.93
CA LEU A 243 -15.77 12.27 -5.94
C LEU A 243 -16.67 11.82 -7.10
N LYS A 244 -16.37 12.29 -8.32
CA LYS A 244 -17.09 11.87 -9.54
C LYS A 244 -16.40 10.63 -10.10
N ILE A 245 -16.89 9.44 -9.76
CA ILE A 245 -16.27 8.17 -10.18
C ILE A 245 -17.05 7.59 -11.36
N GLN A 246 -16.38 7.43 -12.51
CA GLN A 246 -16.94 6.81 -13.72
C GLN A 246 -16.28 5.46 -13.93
N LEU A 247 -17.10 4.41 -14.06
CA LEU A 247 -16.67 3.02 -14.23
C LEU A 247 -16.91 2.53 -15.65
N GLY A 248 -16.14 1.50 -16.07
CA GLY A 248 -16.31 0.85 -17.38
C GLY A 248 -15.97 1.76 -18.55
N ILE A 249 -15.07 2.73 -18.33
CA ILE A 249 -14.65 3.68 -19.39
C ILE A 249 -13.52 3.08 -20.26
N ASN A 250 -13.33 3.66 -21.43
CA ASN A 250 -12.22 3.30 -22.30
C ASN A 250 -11.46 4.57 -22.72
N ILE A 251 -10.24 4.72 -22.21
CA ILE A 251 -9.36 5.86 -22.54
C ILE A 251 -8.95 5.79 -24.00
N GLN A 252 -9.18 6.86 -24.75
CA GLN A 252 -8.81 6.99 -26.15
C GLN A 252 -7.56 7.82 -26.38
N GLY A 253 -7.21 8.70 -25.44
CA GLY A 253 -6.00 9.51 -25.51
C GLY A 253 -5.95 10.60 -24.45
N VAL A 254 -4.73 11.07 -24.22
CA VAL A 254 -4.43 12.19 -23.32
C VAL A 254 -3.57 13.18 -24.08
N GLU A 255 -3.95 14.44 -24.11
CA GLU A 255 -3.25 15.49 -24.84
C GLU A 255 -3.18 16.79 -24.06
N ALA A 256 -2.13 17.57 -24.29
CA ALA A 256 -2.03 18.92 -23.76
C ALA A 256 -2.99 19.85 -24.52
N ALA A 257 -3.78 20.65 -23.80
CA ALA A 257 -4.73 21.62 -24.34
C ALA A 257 -4.44 23.01 -23.70
N GLY A 258 -3.43 23.71 -24.21
CA GLY A 258 -2.91 24.91 -23.58
C GLY A 258 -2.32 24.61 -22.20
N GLU A 259 -2.83 25.25 -21.16
CA GLU A 259 -2.43 24.98 -19.76
C GLU A 259 -3.14 23.75 -19.16
N ALA A 260 -4.26 23.31 -19.75
CA ALA A 260 -5.04 22.16 -19.30
C ALA A 260 -4.58 20.84 -19.96
N ILE A 261 -5.09 19.75 -19.43
CA ILE A 261 -4.99 18.40 -20.01
C ILE A 261 -6.38 18.01 -20.48
N ARG A 262 -6.47 17.41 -21.65
CA ARG A 262 -7.70 16.82 -22.18
C ARG A 262 -7.56 15.32 -22.25
N VAL A 263 -8.47 14.59 -21.57
CA VAL A 263 -8.59 13.13 -21.64
C VAL A 263 -9.82 12.81 -22.47
N ARG A 264 -9.61 12.13 -23.62
CA ARG A 264 -10.70 11.61 -24.45
C ARG A 264 -10.96 10.15 -24.07
N TYR A 265 -12.22 9.80 -23.88
CA TYR A 265 -12.62 8.45 -23.50
C TYR A 265 -14.03 8.12 -24.01
N LEU A 266 -14.34 6.83 -24.08
CA LEU A 266 -15.70 6.34 -24.22
C LEU A 266 -16.24 5.99 -22.85
N ASP A 267 -17.46 6.42 -22.53
CA ASP A 267 -18.14 6.03 -21.30
C ASP A 267 -18.66 4.57 -21.38
N SER A 268 -19.30 4.09 -20.31
CA SER A 268 -19.87 2.74 -20.24
C SER A 268 -20.91 2.45 -21.32
N ASN A 269 -21.54 3.49 -21.92
CA ASN A 269 -22.48 3.39 -23.03
C ASN A 269 -21.80 3.53 -24.39
N LYS A 270 -20.44 3.58 -24.43
CA LYS A 270 -19.63 3.81 -25.62
C LYS A 270 -19.83 5.21 -26.27
N ALA A 271 -20.40 6.16 -25.54
CA ALA A 271 -20.49 7.54 -25.97
C ALA A 271 -19.17 8.27 -25.77
N ALA A 272 -18.74 9.05 -26.77
CA ALA A 272 -17.51 9.82 -26.71
C ALA A 272 -17.64 10.97 -25.70
N GLN A 273 -16.69 11.02 -24.78
CA GLN A 273 -16.62 12.01 -23.71
C GLN A 273 -15.23 12.66 -23.67
N THR A 274 -15.17 13.82 -23.03
CA THR A 274 -13.91 14.54 -22.82
C THR A 274 -13.90 15.10 -21.39
N LEU A 275 -12.79 14.81 -20.69
CA LEU A 275 -12.48 15.42 -19.40
C LEU A 275 -11.37 16.45 -19.60
N GLU A 276 -11.62 17.71 -19.21
CA GLU A 276 -10.59 18.73 -19.08
C GLU A 276 -10.21 18.91 -17.62
N CYS A 277 -8.90 18.85 -17.32
CA CYS A 277 -8.37 19.02 -15.96
C CYS A 277 -7.06 19.83 -15.98
N ASP A 278 -6.74 20.43 -14.83
CA ASP A 278 -5.54 21.22 -14.65
C ASP A 278 -4.34 20.32 -14.28
N LYS A 279 -4.62 19.20 -13.62
CA LYS A 279 -3.68 18.12 -13.27
C LYS A 279 -4.35 16.77 -13.53
N LEU A 280 -3.55 15.80 -13.94
CA LEU A 280 -3.99 14.42 -14.19
C LEU A 280 -3.10 13.46 -13.41
N ILE A 281 -3.69 12.71 -12.47
CA ILE A 281 -3.01 11.60 -11.79
C ILE A 281 -3.28 10.32 -12.59
N VAL A 282 -2.22 9.56 -12.91
CA VAL A 282 -2.34 8.22 -13.51
C VAL A 282 -1.94 7.18 -12.48
N SER A 283 -2.91 6.39 -12.01
CA SER A 283 -2.79 5.41 -10.92
C SER A 283 -3.36 4.04 -11.33
N ILE A 284 -2.89 3.53 -12.48
CA ILE A 284 -3.38 2.29 -13.12
C ILE A 284 -2.61 1.04 -12.71
N GLY A 285 -1.93 1.08 -11.57
CA GLY A 285 -1.13 -0.02 -11.02
C GLY A 285 0.36 0.25 -11.03
N ARG A 286 1.13 -0.79 -10.73
CA ARG A 286 2.59 -0.73 -10.59
C ARG A 286 3.25 -1.86 -11.39
N LEU A 287 4.52 -1.70 -11.71
CA LEU A 287 5.36 -2.71 -12.37
C LEU A 287 6.50 -3.10 -11.44
N PRO A 288 6.95 -4.38 -11.44
CA PRO A 288 8.13 -4.79 -10.70
C PRO A 288 9.36 -4.04 -11.19
N ASN A 289 10.23 -3.64 -10.28
CA ASN A 289 11.44 -2.89 -10.59
C ASN A 289 12.64 -3.84 -10.74
N THR A 290 12.85 -4.35 -11.95
CA THR A 290 13.96 -5.26 -12.30
C THR A 290 14.98 -4.63 -13.23
N GLU A 291 14.73 -3.40 -13.69
CA GLU A 291 15.61 -2.66 -14.58
C GLU A 291 16.96 -2.35 -13.92
N GLY A 292 18.05 -2.50 -14.67
CA GLY A 292 19.40 -2.25 -14.19
C GLY A 292 19.98 -3.31 -13.23
N LEU A 293 19.19 -4.30 -12.81
CA LEU A 293 19.63 -5.36 -11.89
C LEU A 293 20.65 -6.33 -12.52
N ASN A 294 20.68 -6.43 -13.86
CA ASN A 294 21.52 -7.37 -14.62
C ASN A 294 21.36 -8.84 -14.17
N GLY A 295 20.12 -9.25 -13.86
CA GLY A 295 19.81 -10.58 -13.34
C GLY A 295 20.18 -11.73 -14.29
N THR A 296 20.24 -11.48 -15.60
CA THR A 296 20.68 -12.45 -16.61
C THR A 296 22.11 -12.93 -16.41
N ALA A 297 22.98 -12.10 -15.84
CA ALA A 297 24.37 -12.46 -15.53
C ALA A 297 24.49 -13.64 -14.54
N VAL A 298 23.43 -13.94 -13.81
CA VAL A 298 23.37 -15.05 -12.85
C VAL A 298 22.27 -16.07 -13.18
N GLY A 299 21.58 -15.90 -14.31
CA GLY A 299 20.50 -16.79 -14.74
C GLY A 299 19.16 -16.57 -14.04
N LEU A 300 18.93 -15.37 -13.49
CA LEU A 300 17.65 -14.99 -12.88
C LEU A 300 16.52 -15.04 -13.94
N LYS A 301 15.39 -15.60 -13.57
CA LYS A 301 14.21 -15.68 -14.43
C LYS A 301 13.15 -14.66 -14.02
N LEU A 302 12.51 -14.07 -15.03
CA LEU A 302 11.36 -13.19 -14.88
C LEU A 302 10.15 -13.83 -15.57
N ASP A 303 8.97 -13.63 -15.01
CA ASP A 303 7.71 -14.01 -15.66
C ASP A 303 7.36 -13.04 -16.80
N GLU A 304 6.28 -13.33 -17.54
CA GLU A 304 5.79 -12.51 -18.67
C GLU A 304 5.40 -11.07 -18.26
N ARG A 305 5.16 -10.85 -16.97
CA ARG A 305 4.81 -9.55 -16.39
C ARG A 305 6.00 -8.80 -15.81
N GLY A 306 7.21 -9.41 -15.86
CA GLY A 306 8.46 -8.85 -15.37
C GLY A 306 8.75 -9.10 -13.88
N PHE A 307 7.93 -9.91 -13.18
CA PHE A 307 8.21 -10.30 -11.80
C PHE A 307 9.35 -11.33 -11.74
N VAL A 308 10.16 -11.24 -10.71
CA VAL A 308 11.14 -12.29 -10.41
C VAL A 308 10.39 -13.57 -10.01
N GLU A 309 10.66 -14.67 -10.72
CA GLU A 309 10.06 -15.96 -10.40
C GLU A 309 10.63 -16.53 -9.08
N VAL A 310 9.75 -16.86 -8.15
CA VAL A 310 10.10 -17.45 -6.85
C VAL A 310 9.12 -18.56 -6.46
N ASP A 311 9.60 -19.50 -5.63
CA ASP A 311 8.74 -20.46 -4.96
C ASP A 311 7.94 -19.83 -3.79
N SER A 312 7.18 -20.65 -3.06
CA SER A 312 6.40 -20.20 -1.88
C SER A 312 7.26 -19.64 -0.76
N SER A 313 8.55 -20.00 -0.71
CA SER A 313 9.53 -19.53 0.27
C SER A 313 10.38 -18.35 -0.23
N CYS A 314 9.99 -17.71 -1.31
CA CYS A 314 10.72 -16.60 -1.94
C CYS A 314 12.10 -16.96 -2.51
N ARG A 315 12.39 -18.26 -2.78
CA ARG A 315 13.61 -18.70 -3.45
C ARG A 315 13.46 -18.55 -4.95
N THR A 316 14.48 -18.00 -5.61
CA THR A 316 14.57 -18.05 -7.07
C THR A 316 15.11 -19.42 -7.53
N ALA A 317 15.10 -19.68 -8.83
CA ALA A 317 15.75 -20.86 -9.39
C ALA A 317 17.29 -20.81 -9.26
N VAL A 318 17.88 -19.67 -8.88
CA VAL A 318 19.32 -19.46 -8.70
C VAL A 318 19.69 -19.71 -7.25
N PRO A 319 20.49 -20.75 -6.93
CA PRO A 319 20.82 -21.12 -5.54
C PRO A 319 21.48 -19.94 -4.79
N GLY A 320 20.94 -19.58 -3.62
CA GLY A 320 21.42 -18.45 -2.81
C GLY A 320 20.92 -17.07 -3.26
N VAL A 321 20.03 -17.01 -4.27
CA VAL A 321 19.37 -15.77 -4.67
C VAL A 321 17.88 -15.85 -4.31
N TRP A 322 17.41 -14.84 -3.60
CA TRP A 322 16.05 -14.69 -3.08
C TRP A 322 15.44 -13.40 -3.62
N ALA A 323 14.12 -13.32 -3.67
CA ALA A 323 13.46 -12.07 -4.00
C ALA A 323 12.18 -11.90 -3.17
N ILE A 324 11.90 -10.67 -2.71
CA ILE A 324 10.80 -10.33 -1.79
C ILE A 324 10.13 -9.01 -2.17
N GLY A 325 8.92 -8.82 -1.67
CA GLY A 325 8.15 -7.58 -1.81
C GLY A 325 7.50 -7.43 -3.19
N ASP A 326 7.42 -6.19 -3.67
CA ASP A 326 6.69 -5.86 -4.91
C ASP A 326 7.33 -6.44 -6.18
N VAL A 327 8.59 -6.85 -6.12
CA VAL A 327 9.32 -7.42 -7.26
C VAL A 327 8.95 -8.87 -7.55
N VAL A 328 8.18 -9.51 -6.65
CA VAL A 328 7.70 -10.89 -6.77
C VAL A 328 6.16 -10.96 -6.75
N ARG A 329 5.62 -12.16 -6.92
CA ARG A 329 4.19 -12.48 -6.88
C ARG A 329 3.46 -11.93 -5.64
N GLY A 330 2.12 -11.89 -5.70
CA GLY A 330 1.23 -11.47 -4.62
C GLY A 330 0.91 -9.98 -4.65
N PRO A 331 0.24 -9.46 -3.62
CA PRO A 331 -0.11 -8.05 -3.54
C PRO A 331 1.13 -7.18 -3.30
N MET A 332 1.18 -6.02 -3.95
CA MET A 332 2.24 -5.03 -3.75
C MET A 332 1.94 -4.20 -2.48
N LEU A 333 2.16 -4.80 -1.32
CA LEU A 333 1.89 -4.24 0.00
C LEU A 333 3.15 -4.27 0.88
N ALA A 334 3.39 -3.18 1.59
CA ALA A 334 4.58 -3.02 2.43
C ALA A 334 4.67 -4.11 3.52
N HIS A 335 3.58 -4.38 4.22
CA HIS A 335 3.53 -5.41 5.28
C HIS A 335 3.67 -6.85 4.74
N LYS A 336 3.20 -7.14 3.51
CA LYS A 336 3.52 -8.42 2.84
C LYS A 336 5.03 -8.54 2.60
N ALA A 337 5.68 -7.47 2.16
CA ALA A 337 7.13 -7.46 1.95
C ALA A 337 7.91 -7.60 3.27
N GLU A 338 7.42 -7.05 4.37
CA GLU A 338 8.01 -7.16 5.70
C GLU A 338 7.93 -8.59 6.24
N GLU A 339 6.79 -9.27 6.08
CA GLU A 339 6.64 -10.68 6.48
C GLU A 339 7.51 -11.62 5.63
N GLU A 340 7.54 -11.44 4.31
CA GLU A 340 8.47 -12.17 3.43
C GLU A 340 9.93 -11.94 3.85
N ALA A 341 10.28 -10.73 4.24
CA ALA A 341 11.61 -10.36 4.68
C ALA A 341 12.04 -11.13 5.95
N VAL A 342 11.16 -11.19 6.95
CA VAL A 342 11.40 -11.94 8.19
C VAL A 342 11.57 -13.42 7.88
N ALA A 343 10.65 -14.01 7.12
CA ALA A 343 10.67 -15.41 6.77
C ALA A 343 11.95 -15.81 5.99
N VAL A 344 12.38 -14.99 5.04
CA VAL A 344 13.60 -15.24 4.26
C VAL A 344 14.85 -15.10 5.13
N ALA A 345 14.92 -14.09 6.02
CA ALA A 345 16.03 -13.90 6.93
C ALA A 345 16.18 -15.11 7.88
N GLU A 346 15.09 -15.59 8.43
CA GLU A 346 15.04 -16.78 9.30
C GLU A 346 15.46 -18.04 8.55
N THR A 347 14.97 -18.21 7.31
CA THR A 347 15.35 -19.35 6.49
C THR A 347 16.85 -19.35 6.15
N ILE A 348 17.42 -18.21 5.78
CA ILE A 348 18.88 -18.10 5.51
C ILE A 348 19.70 -18.39 6.78
N ALA A 349 19.20 -18.01 7.96
CA ALA A 349 19.84 -18.31 9.24
C ALA A 349 19.61 -19.74 9.74
N GLY A 350 18.97 -20.62 8.93
CA GLY A 350 18.72 -22.02 9.30
C GLY A 350 17.50 -22.26 10.19
N GLN A 351 16.63 -21.26 10.33
CA GLN A 351 15.33 -21.36 11.03
C GLN A 351 14.19 -21.68 10.06
N HIS A 352 13.00 -21.92 10.58
CA HIS A 352 11.80 -22.17 9.79
C HIS A 352 11.01 -20.87 9.58
N GLY A 353 11.26 -20.20 8.45
CA GLY A 353 10.50 -19.01 8.04
C GLY A 353 9.23 -19.40 7.28
N HIS A 354 8.11 -18.72 7.57
CA HIS A 354 6.83 -18.95 6.91
C HIS A 354 6.05 -17.62 6.76
N VAL A 355 5.35 -17.48 5.63
CA VAL A 355 4.40 -16.40 5.37
C VAL A 355 3.08 -16.99 4.91
N ASP A 356 2.00 -16.63 5.59
CA ASP A 356 0.64 -16.94 5.17
C ASP A 356 0.08 -15.76 4.35
N LEU A 357 0.05 -15.93 3.04
CA LEU A 357 -0.46 -14.90 2.13
C LEU A 357 -1.99 -14.72 2.19
N ASP A 358 -2.73 -15.66 2.76
CA ASP A 358 -4.19 -15.59 2.89
C ASP A 358 -4.62 -14.68 4.05
N THR A 359 -3.72 -14.38 4.98
CA THR A 359 -3.98 -13.50 6.14
C THR A 359 -3.40 -12.09 5.98
N ILE A 360 -2.95 -11.71 4.78
CA ILE A 360 -2.44 -10.36 4.52
C ILE A 360 -3.63 -9.38 4.36
N PRO A 361 -3.76 -8.37 5.23
CA PRO A 361 -4.85 -7.41 5.15
C PRO A 361 -4.62 -6.38 4.04
N TRP A 362 -5.70 -5.92 3.45
CA TRP A 362 -5.74 -4.77 2.55
C TRP A 362 -6.33 -3.58 3.25
N VAL A 363 -5.79 -2.39 2.98
CA VAL A 363 -6.30 -1.14 3.56
C VAL A 363 -6.29 -0.02 2.53
N ILE A 364 -7.36 0.78 2.51
CA ILE A 364 -7.46 2.06 1.78
C ILE A 364 -7.81 3.14 2.81
N TYR A 365 -6.96 4.13 2.94
CA TYR A 365 -7.04 5.16 3.98
C TYR A 365 -7.88 6.39 3.57
N THR A 366 -9.01 6.14 2.93
CA THR A 366 -10.03 7.17 2.70
C THR A 366 -10.80 7.46 4.00
N ALA A 367 -11.80 8.31 4.00
CA ALA A 367 -12.79 8.39 5.08
C ALA A 367 -14.19 8.24 4.45
N PRO A 368 -14.94 7.16 4.79
CA PRO A 368 -14.51 6.07 5.65
C PRO A 368 -13.30 5.28 5.09
N GLU A 369 -12.52 4.69 5.97
CA GLU A 369 -11.47 3.73 5.59
C GLU A 369 -12.10 2.42 5.11
N ILE A 370 -11.35 1.68 4.28
CA ILE A 370 -11.78 0.37 3.77
C ILE A 370 -10.68 -0.63 4.10
N ALA A 371 -11.02 -1.73 4.77
CA ALA A 371 -10.06 -2.78 5.08
C ALA A 371 -10.68 -4.17 4.92
N TRP A 372 -9.87 -5.14 4.52
CA TRP A 372 -10.31 -6.53 4.46
C TRP A 372 -9.16 -7.50 4.56
N VAL A 373 -9.47 -8.72 5.00
CA VAL A 373 -8.57 -9.86 5.05
C VAL A 373 -9.33 -11.14 4.68
N GLY A 374 -8.66 -12.09 4.05
CA GLY A 374 -9.22 -13.36 3.67
C GLY A 374 -10.12 -13.29 2.42
N LYS A 375 -11.04 -14.25 2.29
CA LYS A 375 -11.88 -14.44 1.12
C LYS A 375 -13.09 -13.51 1.13
N THR A 376 -13.44 -12.97 -0.03
CA THR A 376 -14.68 -12.22 -0.24
C THR A 376 -15.86 -13.16 -0.46
N GLU A 377 -17.09 -12.68 -0.26
CA GLU A 377 -18.29 -13.47 -0.48
C GLU A 377 -18.42 -13.94 -1.94
N GLN A 378 -18.06 -13.12 -2.92
CA GLN A 378 -18.05 -13.51 -4.32
C GLN A 378 -17.02 -14.59 -4.63
N GLN A 379 -15.88 -14.63 -3.96
CA GLN A 379 -14.91 -15.73 -4.10
C GLN A 379 -15.42 -17.02 -3.50
N LEU A 380 -16.09 -16.98 -2.34
CA LEU A 380 -16.71 -18.16 -1.72
C LEU A 380 -17.84 -18.72 -2.59
N LYS A 381 -18.69 -17.85 -3.15
CA LYS A 381 -19.74 -18.26 -4.12
C LYS A 381 -19.13 -18.92 -5.36
N ALA A 382 -18.07 -18.32 -5.92
CA ALA A 382 -17.41 -18.86 -7.11
C ALA A 382 -16.72 -20.21 -6.87
N SER A 383 -16.16 -20.45 -5.67
CA SER A 383 -15.54 -21.71 -5.29
C SER A 383 -16.53 -22.78 -4.84
N GLY A 384 -17.80 -22.45 -4.62
CA GLY A 384 -18.82 -23.35 -4.07
C GLY A 384 -18.61 -23.70 -2.58
N GLN A 385 -17.73 -22.95 -1.86
CA GLN A 385 -17.52 -23.17 -0.43
C GLN A 385 -18.75 -22.69 0.35
N ALA A 386 -19.34 -23.56 1.15
CA ALA A 386 -20.47 -23.22 2.00
C ALA A 386 -20.03 -22.29 3.12
N TYR A 387 -20.73 -21.18 3.31
CA TYR A 387 -20.41 -20.15 4.30
C TYR A 387 -21.66 -19.58 4.94
N ARG A 388 -21.48 -18.89 6.07
CA ARG A 388 -22.46 -18.01 6.71
C ARG A 388 -21.89 -16.59 6.75
N ALA A 389 -22.76 -15.60 6.69
CA ALA A 389 -22.35 -14.18 6.71
C ALA A 389 -23.06 -13.42 7.81
N GLY A 390 -22.34 -12.58 8.53
CA GLY A 390 -22.87 -11.64 9.49
C GLY A 390 -22.42 -10.21 9.19
N THR A 391 -23.30 -9.23 9.38
CA THR A 391 -22.98 -7.81 9.17
C THR A 391 -23.46 -6.98 10.33
N PHE A 392 -22.73 -5.89 10.64
CA PHE A 392 -23.11 -4.93 11.65
C PHE A 392 -22.75 -3.51 11.20
N PRO A 393 -23.70 -2.55 11.19
CA PRO A 393 -23.47 -1.18 10.75
C PRO A 393 -22.88 -0.32 11.88
N PHE A 394 -21.94 0.57 11.55
CA PHE A 394 -21.39 1.52 12.52
C PHE A 394 -22.45 2.45 13.12
N MET A 395 -23.51 2.75 12.41
CA MET A 395 -24.60 3.57 12.96
C MET A 395 -25.32 2.95 14.17
N ALA A 396 -25.17 1.65 14.39
CA ALA A 396 -25.69 0.97 15.59
C ALA A 396 -24.69 0.93 16.75
N ASN A 397 -23.43 1.37 16.51
CA ASN A 397 -22.37 1.38 17.51
C ASN A 397 -22.37 2.69 18.31
N GLY A 398 -22.39 2.59 19.66
CA GLY A 398 -22.44 3.74 20.57
C GLY A 398 -21.23 4.67 20.47
N ARG A 399 -20.01 4.11 20.27
CA ARG A 399 -18.78 4.91 20.11
C ARG A 399 -18.77 5.66 18.78
N ALA A 400 -19.17 5.03 17.68
CA ALA A 400 -19.27 5.67 16.37
C ALA A 400 -20.26 6.87 16.43
N ARG A 401 -21.40 6.71 17.11
CA ARG A 401 -22.34 7.80 17.36
C ARG A 401 -21.75 8.94 18.19
N ALA A 402 -21.01 8.60 19.24
CA ALA A 402 -20.34 9.61 20.08
C ALA A 402 -19.24 10.39 19.32
N MET A 403 -18.62 9.76 18.31
CA MET A 403 -17.64 10.41 17.44
C MET A 403 -18.28 11.23 16.32
N GLY A 404 -19.59 11.03 16.03
CA GLY A 404 -20.25 11.60 14.85
C GLY A 404 -19.88 10.92 13.54
N ASP A 405 -19.17 9.77 13.58
CA ASP A 405 -18.71 9.02 12.40
C ASP A 405 -19.35 7.63 12.38
N THR A 406 -20.50 7.53 11.72
CA THR A 406 -21.35 6.34 11.71
C THR A 406 -21.43 5.67 10.34
N ALA A 407 -20.64 6.11 9.37
CA ALA A 407 -20.67 5.59 8.01
C ALA A 407 -20.09 4.16 7.95
N GLY A 408 -20.79 3.29 7.21
CA GLY A 408 -20.27 1.97 6.86
C GLY A 408 -20.71 0.82 7.76
N LEU A 409 -20.02 -0.31 7.60
CA LEU A 409 -20.35 -1.58 8.26
C LEU A 409 -19.14 -2.50 8.35
N THR A 410 -19.22 -3.51 9.22
CA THR A 410 -18.34 -4.67 9.30
C THR A 410 -19.09 -5.91 8.83
N LYS A 411 -18.40 -6.78 8.07
CA LYS A 411 -18.92 -8.05 7.56
C LYS A 411 -17.97 -9.19 7.89
N PHE A 412 -18.51 -10.25 8.45
CA PHE A 412 -17.83 -11.54 8.70
C PHE A 412 -18.35 -12.60 7.74
N LEU A 413 -17.43 -13.46 7.30
CA LEU A 413 -17.71 -14.67 6.53
C LEU A 413 -17.08 -15.85 7.28
N ALA A 414 -17.91 -16.83 7.67
CA ALA A 414 -17.47 -18.00 8.39
C ALA A 414 -17.85 -19.28 7.63
N ASP A 415 -17.02 -20.30 7.72
CA ASP A 415 -17.29 -21.61 7.14
C ASP A 415 -18.57 -22.22 7.75
N ALA A 416 -19.46 -22.74 6.90
CA ALA A 416 -20.77 -23.22 7.36
C ALA A 416 -20.71 -24.45 8.26
N GLN A 417 -19.63 -25.25 8.18
CA GLN A 417 -19.47 -26.50 8.95
C GLN A 417 -18.59 -26.32 10.18
N THR A 418 -17.45 -25.64 10.01
CA THR A 418 -16.43 -25.52 11.06
C THR A 418 -16.50 -24.21 11.83
N ASP A 419 -17.28 -23.25 11.36
CA ASP A 419 -17.39 -21.88 11.88
C ASP A 419 -16.09 -21.06 11.79
N ARG A 420 -15.02 -21.58 11.16
CA ARG A 420 -13.77 -20.81 11.00
C ARG A 420 -14.00 -19.54 10.23
N VAL A 421 -13.38 -18.45 10.68
CA VAL A 421 -13.40 -17.18 9.96
C VAL A 421 -12.68 -17.33 8.62
N LEU A 422 -13.39 -17.07 7.53
CA LEU A 422 -12.89 -17.15 6.14
C LEU A 422 -12.52 -15.78 5.59
N GLY A 423 -13.13 -14.73 6.10
CA GLY A 423 -12.83 -13.36 5.69
C GLY A 423 -13.59 -12.35 6.53
N VAL A 424 -12.96 -11.17 6.70
CA VAL A 424 -13.55 -10.02 7.39
C VAL A 424 -13.34 -8.78 6.55
N HIS A 425 -14.38 -7.98 6.43
CA HIS A 425 -14.41 -6.82 5.54
C HIS A 425 -15.05 -5.64 6.27
N ILE A 426 -14.38 -4.50 6.25
CA ILE A 426 -14.80 -3.30 6.99
C ILE A 426 -14.79 -2.10 6.05
N VAL A 427 -15.82 -1.31 6.10
CA VAL A 427 -15.82 0.08 5.62
C VAL A 427 -16.34 0.94 6.76
N GLY A 428 -15.51 1.87 7.26
CA GLY A 428 -15.88 2.66 8.43
C GLY A 428 -14.71 3.40 9.07
N PRO A 429 -14.95 4.06 10.21
CA PRO A 429 -13.90 4.74 10.94
C PRO A 429 -12.86 3.75 11.47
N LEU A 430 -11.57 4.10 11.31
CA LEU A 430 -10.43 3.31 11.81
C LEU A 430 -10.44 1.84 11.35
N ALA A 431 -10.97 1.53 10.17
CA ALA A 431 -10.99 0.18 9.64
C ALA A 431 -9.58 -0.41 9.52
N SER A 432 -8.56 0.43 9.29
CA SER A 432 -7.14 0.06 9.25
C SER A 432 -6.63 -0.54 10.56
N GLU A 433 -7.12 -0.05 11.69
CA GLU A 433 -6.76 -0.56 13.01
C GLU A 433 -7.62 -1.78 13.39
N LEU A 434 -8.93 -1.70 13.12
CA LEU A 434 -9.89 -2.75 13.47
C LEU A 434 -9.63 -4.08 12.74
N ILE A 435 -9.12 -4.05 11.52
CA ILE A 435 -8.83 -5.26 10.74
C ILE A 435 -7.76 -6.14 11.39
N SER A 436 -6.89 -5.58 12.23
CA SER A 436 -5.82 -6.31 12.90
C SER A 436 -6.35 -7.41 13.84
N GLU A 437 -7.49 -7.20 14.48
CA GLU A 437 -8.18 -8.23 15.29
C GLU A 437 -8.60 -9.42 14.42
N ALA A 438 -9.13 -9.15 13.22
CA ALA A 438 -9.51 -10.19 12.28
C ALA A 438 -8.28 -10.97 11.75
N VAL A 439 -7.16 -10.30 11.50
CA VAL A 439 -5.90 -10.95 11.10
C VAL A 439 -5.43 -11.91 12.20
N VAL A 440 -5.43 -11.48 13.47
CA VAL A 440 -5.07 -12.32 14.61
C VAL A 440 -6.00 -13.53 14.69
N ALA A 441 -7.32 -13.32 14.62
CA ALA A 441 -8.31 -14.39 14.66
C ALA A 441 -8.09 -15.43 13.55
N MET A 442 -7.88 -14.99 12.32
CA MET A 442 -7.64 -15.86 11.17
C MET A 442 -6.30 -16.61 11.30
N SER A 443 -5.24 -15.96 11.75
CA SER A 443 -3.92 -16.58 11.97
C SER A 443 -3.97 -17.71 13.00
N PHE A 444 -4.79 -17.55 14.05
CA PHE A 444 -5.05 -18.60 15.03
C PHE A 444 -6.21 -19.54 14.66
N GLN A 445 -6.76 -19.41 13.46
CA GLN A 445 -7.85 -20.26 12.94
C GLN A 445 -9.11 -20.23 13.81
N ALA A 446 -9.39 -19.08 14.42
CA ALA A 446 -10.55 -18.85 15.28
C ALA A 446 -11.87 -19.02 14.51
N SER A 447 -12.90 -19.43 15.24
CA SER A 447 -14.28 -19.44 14.79
C SER A 447 -14.94 -18.05 14.96
N SER A 448 -16.08 -17.83 14.29
CA SER A 448 -16.88 -16.62 14.54
C SER A 448 -17.42 -16.60 15.97
N GLU A 449 -17.71 -17.77 16.56
CA GLU A 449 -18.13 -17.92 17.94
C GLU A 449 -17.04 -17.50 18.94
N ASP A 450 -15.75 -17.80 18.67
CA ASP A 450 -14.64 -17.34 19.51
C ASP A 450 -14.63 -15.82 19.63
N ILE A 451 -14.73 -15.10 18.50
CA ILE A 451 -14.77 -13.64 18.47
C ILE A 451 -16.03 -13.10 19.17
N ALA A 452 -17.18 -13.73 18.93
CA ALA A 452 -18.45 -13.36 19.56
C ALA A 452 -18.41 -13.42 21.09
N ARG A 453 -17.57 -14.30 21.68
CA ARG A 453 -17.44 -14.51 23.13
C ARG A 453 -16.30 -13.74 23.77
N ILE A 454 -15.35 -13.22 23.02
CA ILE A 454 -14.27 -12.39 23.56
C ILE A 454 -14.84 -11.09 24.11
N VAL A 455 -14.35 -10.68 25.28
CA VAL A 455 -14.78 -9.41 25.90
C VAL A 455 -14.16 -8.24 25.16
N HIS A 456 -15.02 -7.38 24.62
CA HIS A 456 -14.63 -6.10 24.02
C HIS A 456 -14.90 -4.97 25.02
N ALA A 457 -14.00 -4.00 25.07
CA ALA A 457 -14.20 -2.84 25.95
C ALA A 457 -15.38 -1.98 25.48
N HIS A 458 -16.16 -1.45 26.40
CA HIS A 458 -17.30 -0.57 26.13
C HIS A 458 -17.06 0.85 26.65
N PRO A 459 -17.35 1.92 25.87
CA PRO A 459 -17.73 1.89 24.43
C PRO A 459 -16.50 1.97 23.53
N THR A 460 -16.42 1.11 22.53
CA THR A 460 -15.34 1.10 21.53
C THR A 460 -15.87 0.82 20.14
N LEU A 461 -15.07 1.16 19.10
CA LEU A 461 -15.38 0.77 17.73
C LEU A 461 -15.22 -0.74 17.51
N SER A 462 -14.32 -1.41 18.24
CA SER A 462 -14.11 -2.86 18.11
C SER A 462 -15.32 -3.72 18.47
N GLU A 463 -16.30 -3.15 19.19
CA GLU A 463 -17.58 -3.84 19.42
C GLU A 463 -18.33 -4.17 18.11
N VAL A 464 -18.06 -3.47 16.98
CA VAL A 464 -18.66 -3.82 15.67
C VAL A 464 -18.14 -5.17 15.17
N THR A 465 -16.90 -5.54 15.51
CA THR A 465 -16.30 -6.83 15.18
C THR A 465 -17.05 -7.96 15.89
N ARG A 466 -17.27 -7.81 17.19
CA ARG A 466 -18.06 -8.76 17.98
C ARG A 466 -19.50 -8.90 17.50
N GLU A 467 -20.16 -7.78 17.27
CA GLU A 467 -21.55 -7.78 16.81
C GLU A 467 -21.70 -8.40 15.40
N ALA A 468 -20.76 -8.15 14.49
CA ALA A 468 -20.77 -8.76 13.19
C ALA A 468 -20.48 -10.29 13.27
N ALA A 469 -19.62 -10.73 14.19
CA ALA A 469 -19.40 -12.14 14.47
C ALA A 469 -20.67 -12.81 15.06
N LEU A 470 -21.36 -12.17 16.00
CA LEU A 470 -22.66 -12.63 16.51
C LEU A 470 -23.73 -12.70 15.39
N ALA A 471 -23.71 -11.75 14.46
CA ALA A 471 -24.64 -11.70 13.34
C ALA A 471 -24.49 -12.89 12.37
N VAL A 472 -23.34 -13.59 12.35
CA VAL A 472 -23.16 -14.82 11.55
C VAL A 472 -24.22 -15.88 11.90
N ASP A 473 -24.64 -15.93 13.16
CA ASP A 473 -25.71 -16.81 13.65
C ASP A 473 -27.02 -16.09 13.94
N GLY A 474 -27.19 -14.86 13.45
CA GLY A 474 -28.39 -14.05 13.69
C GLY A 474 -28.57 -13.63 15.15
N ARG A 475 -27.48 -13.50 15.92
CA ARG A 475 -27.48 -13.20 17.37
C ARG A 475 -26.95 -11.81 17.72
N ALA A 476 -26.83 -10.90 16.74
CA ALA A 476 -26.44 -9.51 17.04
C ALA A 476 -27.36 -8.91 18.12
N LEU A 477 -26.80 -8.19 19.08
CA LEU A 477 -27.51 -7.72 20.28
C LEU A 477 -28.00 -6.28 20.14
N ASN A 478 -27.30 -5.48 19.34
CA ASN A 478 -27.52 -4.03 19.28
C ASN A 478 -28.09 -3.54 17.94
N ILE A 479 -28.74 -4.42 17.18
CA ILE A 479 -29.37 -4.11 15.89
C ILE A 479 -30.82 -4.59 15.86
#